data_4a2d573862079703597978016c4af660
#
_entry.id   4a2d573862079703597978016c4af660
#
_cell.length_a   1.000
_cell.length_b   1.000
_cell.length_c   1.000
_cell.angle_alpha   90.00
_cell.angle_beta   90.00
_cell.angle_gamma   90.00
#
_symmetry.space_group_name_H-M   'P 1'
#
loop_
_entity.id
_entity.type
_entity.pdbx_description
1 polymer ?
#
loop_
_entity_poly.entity_id
_entity_poly.type
_entity_poly.pdbx_seq_one_letter_code
_entity_poly.pdbx_strand_id
1 'polypeptide(L)'
;AAVNGTARIDIIDKFADTISREWNACGLKKGYMYMADCVTDPRWQRTFGTFGEDPELIEEIFDHLIPGIQGGSNGVTPEGVSVTVKHFPGGGARENGFDPHYAAGQWNIYATPGSLQKYHIPAFRAAIRHNAESIMPYYSKPCAEKSAPQEDFNGNPIELQPYGFAYNKVFIDGLLRGQMGFKGYINSDTGIVHNMCWGVDMLDEPERIGYAVTQSGV
;
A
#
# COMPACT_ATOMS: atom_id res chain seq x y z
N ALA A 1 14.55 -8.79 -1.53
CA ALA A 1 16.00 -8.74 -1.50
C ALA A 1 16.47 -8.98 -0.09
N ALA A 2 17.02 -10.15 0.16
CA ALA A 2 17.55 -10.49 1.46
C ALA A 2 18.78 -9.61 1.76
N VAL A 3 18.53 -8.47 2.32
CA VAL A 3 19.53 -7.85 3.16
C VAL A 3 19.49 -8.66 4.45
N ASN A 4 20.12 -9.83 4.40
CA ASN A 4 20.25 -10.79 5.48
C ASN A 4 20.21 -10.11 6.82
N GLY A 5 19.17 -10.20 7.62
CA GLY A 5 19.09 -10.02 9.07
C GLY A 5 20.17 -9.23 9.83
N THR A 6 21.13 -8.70 9.15
CA THR A 6 22.10 -7.68 9.58
C THR A 6 21.81 -6.47 8.72
N ALA A 7 21.28 -5.44 9.33
CA ALA A 7 20.88 -4.18 8.69
C ALA A 7 21.99 -3.59 7.79
N ARG A 8 22.11 -4.09 6.57
CA ARG A 8 22.94 -3.49 5.51
C ARG A 8 22.12 -2.39 4.81
N ILE A 9 21.59 -1.47 5.61
CA ILE A 9 20.81 -0.33 5.14
C ILE A 9 21.61 0.55 4.17
N ASP A 10 22.94 0.58 4.30
CA ASP A 10 23.82 1.23 3.32
C ASP A 10 23.64 0.73 1.88
N ILE A 11 23.16 -0.51 1.70
CA ILE A 11 22.85 -1.06 0.37
C ILE A 11 21.54 -0.45 -0.14
N ILE A 12 20.56 -0.24 0.73
CA ILE A 12 19.28 0.40 0.37
C ILE A 12 19.52 1.85 -0.05
N ASP A 13 20.33 2.60 0.70
CA ASP A 13 20.70 3.98 0.37
C ASP A 13 21.37 4.06 -1.02
N LYS A 14 22.36 3.20 -1.28
CA LYS A 14 23.04 3.14 -2.59
C LYS A 14 22.10 2.75 -3.72
N PHE A 15 21.20 1.80 -3.48
CA PHE A 15 20.20 1.36 -4.44
C PHE A 15 19.22 2.49 -4.78
N ALA A 16 18.71 3.19 -3.76
CA ALA A 16 17.79 4.30 -3.94
C ALA A 16 18.42 5.47 -4.73
N ASP A 17 19.65 5.87 -4.36
CA ASP A 17 20.42 6.88 -5.08
C ASP A 17 20.70 6.47 -6.53
N THR A 18 21.07 5.22 -6.76
CA THR A 18 21.34 4.71 -8.12
C THR A 18 20.10 4.76 -8.98
N ILE A 19 18.95 4.25 -8.48
CA ILE A 19 17.69 4.32 -9.21
C ILE A 19 17.30 5.75 -9.53
N SER A 20 17.37 6.64 -8.55
CA SER A 20 17.02 8.05 -8.74
C SER A 20 17.83 8.67 -9.87
N ARG A 21 19.15 8.49 -9.86
CA ARG A 21 20.03 9.02 -10.91
C ARG A 21 19.80 8.40 -12.29
N GLU A 22 19.69 7.08 -12.35
CA GLU A 22 19.50 6.38 -13.64
C GLU A 22 18.14 6.72 -14.27
N TRP A 23 17.08 6.74 -13.46
CA TRP A 23 15.75 7.09 -13.94
C TRP A 23 15.69 8.54 -14.42
N ASN A 24 16.30 9.47 -13.67
CA ASN A 24 16.41 10.87 -14.13
C ASN A 24 17.18 10.98 -15.44
N ALA A 25 18.28 10.25 -15.60
CA ALA A 25 19.05 10.25 -16.83
C ALA A 25 18.24 9.74 -18.05
N CYS A 26 17.31 8.82 -17.79
CA CYS A 26 16.37 8.32 -18.81
C CYS A 26 15.12 9.21 -19.00
N GLY A 27 14.99 10.30 -18.23
CA GLY A 27 13.80 11.16 -18.25
C GLY A 27 12.59 10.58 -17.53
N LEU A 28 12.75 9.51 -16.75
CA LEU A 28 11.68 8.89 -15.97
C LEU A 28 11.53 9.61 -14.62
N LYS A 29 10.42 10.29 -14.43
CA LYS A 29 10.18 11.12 -13.25
C LYS A 29 9.23 10.50 -12.22
N LYS A 30 8.64 9.33 -12.54
CA LYS A 30 7.74 8.63 -11.63
C LYS A 30 7.93 7.13 -11.71
N GLY A 31 8.07 6.50 -10.54
CA GLY A 31 8.13 5.06 -10.35
C GLY A 31 6.84 4.47 -9.79
N TYR A 32 6.38 3.38 -10.39
CA TYR A 32 5.23 2.58 -9.94
C TYR A 32 5.70 1.55 -8.92
N MET A 33 6.30 2.03 -7.83
CA MET A 33 7.09 1.23 -6.88
C MET A 33 7.20 1.96 -5.52
N TYR A 34 7.44 1.28 -4.44
CA TYR A 34 7.65 -0.15 -4.25
C TYR A 34 6.48 -0.79 -3.52
N MET A 35 6.47 -2.16 -3.45
CA MET A 35 5.50 -2.90 -2.67
C MET A 35 5.84 -2.79 -1.18
N ALA A 36 5.01 -2.05 -0.45
CA ALA A 36 5.04 -1.90 1.01
C ALA A 36 4.31 -3.05 1.73
N ASP A 37 3.95 -4.05 0.97
CA ASP A 37 3.18 -5.19 1.44
C ASP A 37 4.04 -6.10 2.32
N CYS A 38 3.61 -6.33 3.57
CA CYS A 38 4.20 -7.33 4.45
C CYS A 38 3.57 -8.69 4.17
N VAL A 39 4.39 -9.70 3.94
CA VAL A 39 3.93 -11.07 3.64
C VAL A 39 3.45 -11.75 4.92
N THR A 40 2.17 -12.05 5.01
CA THR A 40 1.60 -12.84 6.12
C THR A 40 1.09 -14.22 5.68
N ASP A 41 1.08 -14.48 4.37
CA ASP A 41 0.83 -15.81 3.81
C ASP A 41 1.91 -16.15 2.77
N PRO A 42 2.81 -17.12 3.03
CA PRO A 42 3.91 -17.45 2.12
C PRO A 42 3.46 -18.05 0.78
N ARG A 43 2.18 -18.45 0.66
CA ARG A 43 1.61 -18.96 -0.59
C ARG A 43 1.29 -17.85 -1.58
N TRP A 44 1.30 -16.58 -1.11
CA TRP A 44 0.98 -15.45 -1.99
C TRP A 44 2.02 -15.31 -3.10
N GLN A 45 1.56 -15.40 -4.34
CA GLN A 45 2.45 -15.43 -5.51
C GLN A 45 3.29 -14.17 -5.71
N ARG A 46 2.93 -13.03 -5.09
CA ARG A 46 3.68 -11.76 -5.20
C ARG A 46 4.73 -11.57 -4.11
N THR A 47 4.96 -12.56 -3.27
CA THR A 47 5.98 -12.54 -2.20
C THR A 47 7.36 -12.10 -2.71
N PHE A 48 7.74 -12.50 -3.92
CA PHE A 48 9.03 -12.13 -4.54
C PHE A 48 9.21 -10.63 -4.77
N GLY A 49 8.12 -9.86 -4.88
CA GLY A 49 8.15 -8.41 -5.08
C GLY A 49 8.15 -7.58 -3.79
N THR A 50 8.11 -8.23 -2.64
CA THR A 50 8.06 -7.59 -1.32
C THR A 50 9.44 -7.59 -0.65
N PHE A 51 9.53 -6.90 0.49
CA PHE A 51 10.73 -6.94 1.35
C PHE A 51 10.65 -8.00 2.46
N GLY A 52 9.62 -8.87 2.45
CA GLY A 52 9.50 -10.02 3.33
C GLY A 52 8.35 -9.92 4.34
N GLU A 53 8.54 -10.56 5.50
CA GLU A 53 7.50 -10.79 6.52
C GLU A 53 7.72 -10.00 7.82
N ASP A 54 8.86 -9.33 7.95
CA ASP A 54 9.20 -8.52 9.12
C ASP A 54 8.76 -7.06 8.91
N PRO A 55 7.70 -6.60 9.58
CA PRO A 55 7.17 -5.26 9.38
C PRO A 55 8.12 -4.14 9.84
N GLU A 56 8.95 -4.39 10.85
CA GLU A 56 9.92 -3.41 11.37
C GLU A 56 11.06 -3.22 10.35
N LEU A 57 11.57 -4.32 9.80
CA LEU A 57 12.57 -4.26 8.73
C LEU A 57 12.02 -3.58 7.47
N ILE A 58 10.77 -3.87 7.10
CA ILE A 58 10.14 -3.22 5.94
C ILE A 58 9.99 -1.72 6.20
N GLU A 59 9.54 -1.31 7.38
CA GLU A 59 9.43 0.11 7.75
C GLU A 59 10.79 0.80 7.67
N GLU A 60 11.86 0.20 8.23
CA GLU A 60 13.23 0.71 8.15
C GLU A 60 13.72 0.84 6.71
N ILE A 61 13.47 -0.17 5.87
CA ILE A 61 13.81 -0.11 4.43
C ILE A 61 13.12 1.08 3.76
N PHE A 62 11.84 1.31 4.04
CA PHE A 62 11.10 2.42 3.45
C PHE A 62 11.55 3.79 3.97
N ASP A 63 12.03 3.89 5.21
CA ASP A 63 12.61 5.11 5.77
C ASP A 63 13.89 5.56 5.02
N HIS A 64 14.57 4.64 4.36
CA HIS A 64 15.75 4.92 3.55
C HIS A 64 15.41 5.01 2.05
N LEU A 65 14.58 4.09 1.57
CA LEU A 65 14.26 3.95 0.16
C LEU A 65 13.51 5.19 -0.40
N ILE A 66 12.48 5.64 0.33
CA ILE A 66 11.65 6.76 -0.14
C ILE A 66 12.44 8.06 -0.26
N PRO A 67 13.13 8.56 0.78
CA PRO A 67 13.89 9.79 0.66
C PRO A 67 15.06 9.67 -0.33
N GLY A 68 15.68 8.51 -0.44
CA GLY A 68 16.75 8.28 -1.41
C GLY A 68 16.28 8.40 -2.85
N ILE A 69 15.14 7.83 -3.20
CA ILE A 69 14.56 7.91 -4.55
C ILE A 69 14.01 9.31 -4.83
N GLN A 70 13.33 9.92 -3.87
CA GLN A 70 12.74 11.26 -4.00
C GLN A 70 13.77 12.38 -3.97
N GLY A 71 15.02 12.08 -3.60
CA GLY A 71 16.08 13.08 -3.42
C GLY A 71 15.96 13.93 -2.17
N GLY A 72 15.06 13.55 -1.24
CA GLY A 72 14.87 14.26 0.02
C GLY A 72 13.77 13.70 0.90
N SER A 73 13.85 13.98 2.20
CA SER A 73 12.91 13.51 3.21
C SER A 73 11.58 14.29 3.25
N ASN A 74 11.51 15.42 2.56
CA ASN A 74 10.33 16.29 2.57
C ASN A 74 9.50 16.21 1.29
N GLY A 75 9.62 15.10 0.55
CA GLY A 75 8.97 14.89 -0.72
C GLY A 75 9.95 14.90 -1.90
N VAL A 76 9.41 14.80 -3.12
CA VAL A 76 10.21 14.72 -4.33
C VAL A 76 10.90 16.03 -4.65
N THR A 77 12.20 15.97 -4.95
CA THR A 77 12.98 17.12 -5.43
C THR A 77 13.04 17.16 -6.96
N PRO A 78 13.51 18.25 -7.57
CA PRO A 78 13.69 18.32 -9.04
C PRO A 78 14.62 17.22 -9.59
N GLU A 79 15.58 16.79 -8.80
CA GLU A 79 16.55 15.71 -9.11
C GLU A 79 16.04 14.33 -8.67
N GLY A 80 14.93 14.27 -7.94
CA GLY A 80 14.33 13.04 -7.46
C GLY A 80 13.37 12.39 -8.45
N VAL A 81 12.91 11.22 -8.09
CA VAL A 81 11.86 10.47 -8.78
C VAL A 81 10.69 10.27 -7.83
N SER A 82 9.50 10.67 -8.27
CA SER A 82 8.26 10.39 -7.53
C SER A 82 7.99 8.90 -7.44
N VAL A 83 7.42 8.45 -6.33
CA VAL A 83 7.07 7.04 -6.12
C VAL A 83 5.58 6.86 -5.84
N THR A 84 5.05 5.72 -6.28
CA THR A 84 3.73 5.23 -5.88
C THR A 84 3.90 4.04 -4.95
N VAL A 85 3.73 4.27 -3.65
CA VAL A 85 3.85 3.21 -2.64
C VAL A 85 2.58 2.36 -2.62
N LYS A 86 2.73 1.04 -2.63
CA LYS A 86 1.62 0.11 -2.85
C LYS A 86 1.78 -1.20 -2.09
N HIS A 87 0.69 -1.89 -1.82
CA HIS A 87 -0.72 -1.58 -2.11
C HIS A 87 -1.45 -1.36 -0.78
N PHE A 88 -1.92 -0.16 -0.55
CA PHE A 88 -2.58 0.22 0.72
C PHE A 88 -3.91 -0.53 0.91
N PRO A 89 -4.20 -1.02 2.11
CA PRO A 89 -3.48 -0.92 3.37
C PRO A 89 -2.55 -2.12 3.66
N GLY A 90 -2.06 -2.80 2.64
CA GLY A 90 -1.18 -3.97 2.71
C GLY A 90 -1.81 -5.20 2.07
N GLY A 91 -1.17 -5.67 0.99
CA GLY A 91 -1.68 -6.77 0.17
C GLY A 91 -1.40 -8.16 0.73
N GLY A 92 -0.57 -8.29 1.78
CA GLY A 92 -0.14 -9.59 2.28
C GLY A 92 -1.19 -10.41 3.04
N ALA A 93 -2.27 -9.77 3.54
CA ALA A 93 -3.35 -10.45 4.28
C ALA A 93 -4.28 -11.25 3.35
N ARG A 94 -3.70 -12.26 2.66
CA ARG A 94 -4.39 -13.01 1.61
C ARG A 94 -5.20 -14.18 2.12
N GLU A 95 -6.43 -14.32 1.65
CA GLU A 95 -7.18 -15.56 1.82
C GLU A 95 -6.51 -16.66 0.98
N ASN A 96 -5.97 -17.68 1.67
CA ASN A 96 -5.28 -18.83 1.04
C ASN A 96 -4.15 -18.48 0.08
N GLY A 97 -3.56 -17.29 0.20
CA GLY A 97 -2.49 -16.83 -0.70
C GLY A 97 -2.95 -16.42 -2.10
N PHE A 98 -4.25 -16.40 -2.40
CA PHE A 98 -4.74 -16.03 -3.72
C PHE A 98 -4.56 -14.54 -4.02
N ASP A 99 -4.19 -14.25 -5.25
CA ASP A 99 -3.95 -12.89 -5.72
C ASP A 99 -5.28 -12.19 -6.11
N PRO A 100 -5.45 -10.90 -5.78
CA PRO A 100 -6.70 -10.17 -6.01
C PRO A 100 -6.93 -9.73 -7.47
N HIS A 101 -6.06 -10.10 -8.40
CA HIS A 101 -6.38 -9.99 -9.83
C HIS A 101 -7.44 -11.02 -10.27
N TYR A 102 -7.80 -11.93 -9.37
CA TYR A 102 -8.82 -12.96 -9.60
C TYR A 102 -9.84 -12.94 -8.47
N ALA A 103 -11.08 -13.29 -8.77
CA ALA A 103 -12.18 -13.32 -7.80
C ALA A 103 -11.88 -14.17 -6.54
N ALA A 104 -11.12 -15.27 -6.70
CA ALA A 104 -10.70 -16.11 -5.58
C ALA A 104 -9.81 -15.37 -4.55
N GLY A 105 -9.11 -14.32 -4.98
CA GLY A 105 -8.23 -13.50 -4.14
C GLY A 105 -8.87 -12.19 -3.65
N GLN A 106 -10.16 -12.01 -3.78
CA GLN A 106 -10.82 -10.74 -3.48
C GLN A 106 -10.75 -10.30 -2.01
N TRP A 107 -10.46 -11.22 -1.08
CA TRP A 107 -10.53 -10.94 0.36
C TRP A 107 -9.18 -10.73 1.02
N ASN A 108 -9.08 -9.66 1.82
CA ASN A 108 -8.09 -9.53 2.88
C ASN A 108 -8.66 -10.07 4.17
N ILE A 109 -7.90 -10.95 4.84
CA ILE A 109 -8.27 -11.53 6.14
C ILE A 109 -7.20 -11.17 7.16
N TYR A 110 -7.60 -10.44 8.17
CA TYR A 110 -6.74 -10.08 9.30
C TYR A 110 -6.85 -11.16 10.37
N ALA A 111 -5.92 -12.10 10.38
CA ALA A 111 -6.03 -13.34 11.15
C ALA A 111 -5.99 -13.16 12.68
N THR A 112 -5.39 -12.07 13.16
CA THR A 112 -5.28 -11.79 14.61
C THR A 112 -5.70 -10.36 14.93
N PRO A 113 -6.15 -10.10 16.19
CA PRO A 113 -6.49 -8.73 16.60
C PRO A 113 -5.32 -7.77 16.39
N GLY A 114 -5.60 -6.60 15.82
CA GLY A 114 -4.60 -5.56 15.57
C GLY A 114 -3.57 -5.87 14.47
N SER A 115 -3.70 -6.99 13.74
CA SER A 115 -2.72 -7.38 12.71
C SER A 115 -2.61 -6.38 11.56
N LEU A 116 -3.65 -5.65 11.25
CA LEU A 116 -3.61 -4.54 10.29
C LEU A 116 -2.51 -3.54 10.66
N GLN A 117 -2.57 -2.99 11.86
CA GLN A 117 -1.60 -2.00 12.32
C GLN A 117 -0.21 -2.58 12.55
N LYS A 118 -0.14 -3.81 13.05
CA LYS A 118 1.12 -4.45 13.39
C LYS A 118 1.94 -4.82 12.16
N TYR A 119 1.31 -5.40 11.15
CA TYR A 119 2.04 -5.99 10.01
C TYR A 119 1.91 -5.19 8.72
N HIS A 120 0.77 -4.55 8.48
CA HIS A 120 0.47 -4.00 7.16
C HIS A 120 0.65 -2.49 7.04
N ILE A 121 0.53 -1.76 8.15
CA ILE A 121 0.64 -0.29 8.15
C ILE A 121 2.08 0.26 8.25
N PRO A 122 3.07 -0.40 8.89
CA PRO A 122 4.35 0.23 9.20
C PRO A 122 5.06 0.88 8.00
N ALA A 123 5.20 0.17 6.88
CA ALA A 123 5.85 0.71 5.69
C ALA A 123 5.15 1.93 5.08
N PHE A 124 3.82 2.00 5.19
CA PHE A 124 3.06 3.19 4.77
C PHE A 124 3.27 4.38 5.70
N ARG A 125 3.50 4.14 7.01
CA ARG A 125 3.90 5.22 7.93
C ARG A 125 5.24 5.82 7.52
N ALA A 126 6.22 4.99 7.18
CA ALA A 126 7.50 5.46 6.67
C ALA A 126 7.32 6.30 5.40
N ALA A 127 6.54 5.80 4.43
CA ALA A 127 6.26 6.52 3.21
C ALA A 127 5.61 7.90 3.46
N ILE A 128 4.65 7.98 4.36
CA ILE A 128 3.96 9.23 4.71
C ILE A 128 4.90 10.18 5.45
N ARG A 129 5.72 9.68 6.37
CA ARG A 129 6.74 10.44 7.10
C ARG A 129 7.70 11.17 6.16
N HIS A 130 8.02 10.56 5.03
CA HIS A 130 8.87 11.14 3.98
C HIS A 130 8.09 11.81 2.84
N ASN A 131 6.81 12.11 3.05
CA ASN A 131 5.95 12.77 2.07
C ASN A 131 5.96 12.09 0.70
N ALA A 132 5.79 10.77 0.66
CA ALA A 132 5.58 10.06 -0.60
C ALA A 132 4.44 10.69 -1.38
N GLU A 133 4.66 10.97 -2.66
CA GLU A 133 3.73 11.75 -3.49
C GLU A 133 2.41 11.02 -3.70
N SER A 134 2.45 9.69 -3.85
CA SER A 134 1.25 8.91 -4.08
C SER A 134 1.25 7.54 -3.40
N ILE A 135 0.06 7.10 -3.06
CA ILE A 135 -0.22 5.77 -2.53
C ILE A 135 -1.29 5.11 -3.40
N MET A 136 -1.12 3.81 -3.66
CA MET A 136 -2.04 3.01 -4.44
C MET A 136 -2.82 2.07 -3.53
N PRO A 137 -4.16 2.17 -3.51
CA PRO A 137 -4.99 1.19 -2.84
C PRO A 137 -4.97 -0.16 -3.55
N TYR A 138 -5.20 -1.23 -2.79
CA TYR A 138 -5.23 -2.57 -3.34
C TYR A 138 -6.61 -2.94 -3.93
N TYR A 139 -6.63 -3.92 -4.82
CA TYR A 139 -7.88 -4.41 -5.46
C TYR A 139 -8.84 -5.09 -4.49
N SER A 140 -8.29 -5.77 -3.48
CA SER A 140 -9.06 -6.57 -2.54
C SER A 140 -9.95 -5.73 -1.63
N LYS A 141 -10.82 -6.42 -0.93
CA LYS A 141 -11.72 -5.88 0.09
C LYS A 141 -11.55 -6.61 1.42
N PRO A 142 -11.75 -5.97 2.56
CA PRO A 142 -11.65 -6.64 3.84
C PRO A 142 -12.82 -7.59 4.06
N CYS A 143 -12.58 -8.71 4.73
CA CYS A 143 -13.61 -9.67 5.11
C CYS A 143 -13.88 -9.59 6.62
N ALA A 144 -14.98 -8.99 7.02
CA ALA A 144 -15.35 -8.89 8.44
C ALA A 144 -15.62 -10.24 9.10
N GLU A 145 -16.27 -11.15 8.37
CA GLU A 145 -16.67 -12.46 8.91
C GLU A 145 -15.49 -13.37 9.26
N LYS A 146 -14.38 -13.23 8.54
CA LYS A 146 -13.19 -14.10 8.70
C LYS A 146 -12.03 -13.39 9.39
N SER A 147 -12.13 -12.07 9.60
CA SER A 147 -11.08 -11.30 10.25
C SER A 147 -11.31 -11.21 11.75
N ALA A 148 -10.23 -11.22 12.51
CA ALA A 148 -10.24 -10.82 13.91
C ALA A 148 -10.48 -9.30 14.02
N PRO A 149 -10.93 -8.79 15.19
CA PRO A 149 -11.12 -7.36 15.42
C PRO A 149 -9.88 -6.53 15.08
N GLN A 150 -10.08 -5.45 14.36
CA GLN A 150 -9.05 -4.46 14.07
C GLN A 150 -9.43 -3.10 14.67
N GLU A 151 -8.44 -2.33 15.07
CA GLU A 151 -8.62 -1.03 15.69
C GLU A 151 -7.88 0.05 14.90
N ASP A 152 -8.41 1.26 14.96
CA ASP A 152 -7.75 2.45 14.43
C ASP A 152 -6.64 2.97 15.39
N PHE A 153 -5.95 4.05 15.04
CA PHE A 153 -4.87 4.59 15.89
C PHE A 153 -5.36 5.21 17.21
N ASN A 154 -6.66 5.38 17.39
CA ASN A 154 -7.27 5.84 18.64
C ASN A 154 -7.84 4.69 19.49
N GLY A 155 -7.68 3.44 19.03
CA GLY A 155 -8.23 2.25 19.70
C GLY A 155 -9.71 2.01 19.42
N ASN A 156 -10.31 2.69 18.45
CA ASN A 156 -11.68 2.42 18.07
C ASN A 156 -11.75 1.25 17.08
N PRO A 157 -12.79 0.41 17.16
CA PRO A 157 -12.99 -0.67 16.19
C PRO A 157 -13.09 -0.13 14.76
N ILE A 158 -12.36 -0.75 13.83
CA ILE A 158 -12.49 -0.46 12.39
C ILE A 158 -13.63 -1.29 11.81
N GLU A 159 -14.57 -0.62 11.16
CA GLU A 159 -15.59 -1.29 10.36
C GLU A 159 -14.99 -1.83 9.07
N LEU A 160 -14.93 -3.15 8.95
CA LEU A 160 -14.42 -3.84 7.77
C LEU A 160 -15.49 -3.95 6.69
N GLN A 161 -15.87 -2.82 6.09
CA GLN A 161 -16.87 -2.78 5.03
C GLN A 161 -16.39 -3.54 3.80
N PRO A 162 -17.23 -4.39 3.14
CA PRO A 162 -16.83 -5.27 2.06
C PRO A 162 -16.72 -4.54 0.71
N TYR A 163 -16.06 -3.40 0.71
CA TYR A 163 -15.72 -2.65 -0.50
C TYR A 163 -14.23 -2.75 -0.79
N GLY A 164 -13.86 -2.77 -2.06
CA GLY A 164 -12.46 -2.69 -2.49
C GLY A 164 -11.77 -1.49 -1.85
N PHE A 165 -10.50 -1.64 -1.46
CA PHE A 165 -9.83 -0.59 -0.71
C PHE A 165 -9.80 0.76 -1.43
N ALA A 166 -9.79 0.79 -2.77
CA ALA A 166 -9.89 2.01 -3.55
C ALA A 166 -11.22 2.76 -3.36
N TYR A 167 -12.28 2.05 -2.97
CA TYR A 167 -13.62 2.60 -2.73
C TYR A 167 -13.97 2.71 -1.24
N ASN A 168 -13.07 2.25 -0.36
CA ASN A 168 -13.36 2.13 1.05
C ASN A 168 -13.04 3.41 1.79
N LYS A 169 -14.08 4.20 2.05
CA LYS A 169 -13.96 5.50 2.73
C LYS A 169 -13.36 5.39 4.15
N VAL A 170 -13.65 4.29 4.87
CA VAL A 170 -13.08 4.06 6.20
C VAL A 170 -11.55 3.97 6.12
N PHE A 171 -11.03 3.30 5.10
CA PHE A 171 -9.58 3.15 4.92
C PHE A 171 -8.94 4.38 4.25
N ILE A 172 -9.55 4.96 3.22
CA ILE A 172 -8.94 6.09 2.50
C ILE A 172 -9.09 7.39 3.28
N ASP A 173 -10.32 7.81 3.57
CA ASP A 173 -10.54 9.09 4.25
C ASP A 173 -10.26 9.00 5.75
N GLY A 174 -10.76 7.95 6.41
CA GLY A 174 -10.63 7.79 7.85
C GLY A 174 -9.21 7.47 8.28
N LEU A 175 -8.66 6.37 7.79
CA LEU A 175 -7.35 5.89 8.23
C LEU A 175 -6.20 6.62 7.52
N LEU A 176 -6.12 6.54 6.19
CA LEU A 176 -4.98 7.03 5.43
C LEU A 176 -4.87 8.57 5.49
N ARG A 177 -5.94 9.29 5.15
CA ARG A 177 -5.92 10.76 5.15
C ARG A 177 -6.13 11.35 6.54
N GLY A 178 -7.12 10.85 7.28
CA GLY A 178 -7.52 11.41 8.58
C GLY A 178 -6.50 11.12 9.67
N GLN A 179 -6.18 9.87 9.93
CA GLN A 179 -5.35 9.49 11.07
C GLN A 179 -3.86 9.41 10.73
N MET A 180 -3.50 8.90 9.56
CA MET A 180 -2.10 8.83 9.13
C MET A 180 -1.60 10.14 8.52
N GLY A 181 -2.49 11.07 8.15
CA GLY A 181 -2.14 12.39 7.66
C GLY A 181 -1.58 12.42 6.23
N PHE A 182 -1.88 11.43 5.40
CA PHE A 182 -1.44 11.41 4.01
C PHE A 182 -2.01 12.59 3.22
N LYS A 183 -1.15 13.38 2.60
CA LYS A 183 -1.50 14.60 1.84
C LYS A 183 -1.33 14.46 0.33
N GLY A 184 -0.71 13.37 -0.12
CA GLY A 184 -0.50 13.09 -1.52
C GLY A 184 -1.78 12.69 -2.25
N TYR A 185 -1.66 12.28 -3.49
CA TYR A 185 -2.81 11.80 -4.25
C TYR A 185 -2.91 10.27 -4.22
N ILE A 186 -4.13 9.78 -4.42
CA ILE A 186 -4.41 8.36 -4.60
C ILE A 186 -4.17 8.02 -6.07
N ASN A 187 -3.23 7.11 -6.31
CA ASN A 187 -2.98 6.58 -7.63
C ASN A 187 -3.72 5.25 -7.75
N SER A 188 -4.90 5.23 -8.33
CA SER A 188 -5.68 3.99 -8.48
C SER A 188 -4.90 2.92 -9.25
N ASP A 189 -5.15 1.66 -8.92
CA ASP A 189 -4.55 0.55 -9.64
C ASP A 189 -5.24 0.34 -11.00
N THR A 190 -4.61 -0.44 -11.88
CA THR A 190 -5.02 -0.62 -13.26
C THR A 190 -6.44 -1.18 -13.37
N GLY A 191 -7.29 -0.48 -14.12
CA GLY A 191 -8.63 -0.93 -14.46
C GLY A 191 -9.59 -1.08 -13.29
N ILE A 192 -9.33 -0.41 -12.16
CA ILE A 192 -10.10 -0.59 -10.92
C ILE A 192 -11.60 -0.34 -11.10
N VAL A 193 -11.97 0.64 -11.90
CA VAL A 193 -13.38 0.97 -12.16
C VAL A 193 -14.00 0.01 -13.19
N HIS A 194 -13.25 -0.36 -14.22
CA HIS A 194 -13.74 -1.12 -15.36
C HIS A 194 -13.65 -2.64 -15.16
N ASN A 195 -12.49 -3.14 -14.71
CA ASN A 195 -12.19 -4.57 -14.71
C ASN A 195 -12.34 -5.26 -13.35
N MET A 196 -12.28 -4.52 -12.24
CA MET A 196 -12.25 -5.06 -10.89
C MET A 196 -13.53 -4.71 -10.14
N CYS A 197 -14.62 -5.40 -10.51
CA CYS A 197 -15.94 -5.10 -9.97
C CYS A 197 -16.26 -5.73 -8.61
N TRP A 198 -15.52 -6.74 -8.17
CA TRP A 198 -15.83 -7.41 -6.88
C TRP A 198 -15.63 -6.53 -5.64
N GLY A 199 -14.90 -5.41 -5.75
CA GLY A 199 -14.80 -4.43 -4.68
C GLY A 199 -16.09 -3.65 -4.46
N VAL A 200 -16.87 -3.44 -5.53
CA VAL A 200 -18.17 -2.76 -5.55
C VAL A 200 -19.11 -3.45 -6.58
N ASP A 201 -19.20 -4.76 -6.48
CA ASP A 201 -19.91 -5.62 -7.42
C ASP A 201 -21.42 -5.36 -7.54
N MET A 202 -21.98 -4.60 -6.60
CA MET A 202 -23.38 -4.15 -6.65
C MET A 202 -23.61 -2.96 -7.59
N LEU A 203 -22.53 -2.29 -8.02
CA LEU A 203 -22.63 -1.05 -8.81
C LEU A 203 -22.30 -1.32 -10.27
N ASP A 204 -23.03 -0.68 -11.19
CA ASP A 204 -22.63 -0.62 -12.59
C ASP A 204 -21.43 0.33 -12.80
N GLU A 205 -20.88 0.38 -14.01
CA GLU A 205 -19.67 1.18 -14.27
C GLU A 205 -19.87 2.69 -14.02
N PRO A 206 -20.97 3.34 -14.48
CA PRO A 206 -21.23 4.73 -14.16
C PRO A 206 -21.37 5.01 -12.65
N GLU A 207 -22.02 4.11 -11.92
CA GLU A 207 -22.14 4.22 -10.47
C GLU A 207 -20.78 4.10 -9.77
N ARG A 208 -19.93 3.16 -10.23
CA ARG A 208 -18.55 3.01 -9.71
C ARG A 208 -17.72 4.27 -9.93
N ILE A 209 -17.82 4.89 -11.11
CA ILE A 209 -17.12 6.16 -11.39
C ILE A 209 -17.62 7.25 -10.44
N GLY A 210 -18.93 7.42 -10.32
CA GLY A 210 -19.52 8.38 -9.40
C GLY A 210 -19.09 8.15 -7.95
N TYR A 211 -19.09 6.90 -7.51
CA TYR A 211 -18.68 6.53 -6.15
C TYR A 211 -17.18 6.80 -5.91
N ALA A 212 -16.32 6.42 -6.85
CA ALA A 212 -14.87 6.66 -6.75
C ALA A 212 -14.56 8.14 -6.59
N VAL A 213 -15.20 9.00 -7.41
CA VAL A 213 -14.98 10.45 -7.36
C VAL A 213 -15.55 11.10 -6.11
N THR A 214 -16.73 10.67 -5.66
CA THR A 214 -17.49 11.40 -4.61
C THR A 214 -17.34 10.81 -3.21
N GLN A 215 -17.04 9.52 -3.09
CA GLN A 215 -17.09 8.81 -1.81
C GLN A 215 -15.73 8.27 -1.35
N SER A 216 -14.83 7.94 -2.26
CA SER A 216 -13.54 7.34 -1.90
C SER A 216 -12.35 8.29 -2.05
N GLY A 217 -12.52 9.40 -2.76
CA GLY A 217 -11.43 10.35 -3.01
C GLY A 217 -10.32 9.80 -3.94
N VAL A 218 -10.65 8.80 -4.77
CA VAL A 218 -9.74 8.19 -5.77
C VAL A 218 -9.83 8.93 -7.11
#